data_45a537b05431b756dadf309b78348342
#
_entry.id   45a537b05431b756dadf309b78348342
#
_cell.length_a   1.000
_cell.length_b   1.000
_cell.length_c   1.000
_cell.angle_alpha   90.00
_cell.angle_beta   90.00
_cell.angle_gamma   90.00
#
_symmetry.space_group_name_H-M   'P 1'
#
loop_
_entity.id
_entity.type
_entity.pdbx_description
1 polymer ?
#
loop_
_entity_poly.entity_id
_entity_poly.type
_entity_poly.pdbx_seq_one_letter_code
_entity_poly.pdbx_strand_id
1 'polypeptide(L)'
;CFFNQILTDIGDHQSIENHLSTYSYRLKNMNRFLRKCDEDTLFLIDEFGTGSDPELGGALAETFLETFYDCGAFGVITTHSANLMALADELAHASNANMLFDSKTLEPTFQLEMGQPGSSFTFEVAQKNGIPYSLINKARKKVARGKIRFDQTIAKLQKERSKMARTEDRLQEEESRARKEAEKLEILNEKIQSKLSSYQELYDYNQRMIHLGARVDKAAEKYYKTK
;
A
#
# COMPACT_ATOMS: atom_id res chain seq x y z
N CYS A 1 -26.06 9.52 8.01
CA CYS A 1 -25.50 9.46 6.66
C CYS A 1 -24.68 10.70 6.41
N PHE A 2 -23.52 10.55 5.80
CA PHE A 2 -22.68 11.68 5.43
C PHE A 2 -23.14 12.32 4.10
N PHE A 3 -23.94 11.60 3.31
CA PHE A 3 -24.43 12.05 2.02
C PHE A 3 -25.96 12.07 1.98
N ASN A 4 -26.52 13.10 1.37
CA ASN A 4 -27.96 13.25 1.20
C ASN A 4 -28.45 12.47 -0.04
N GLN A 5 -27.58 12.23 -1.02
CA GLN A 5 -27.91 11.46 -2.21
C GLN A 5 -26.73 10.68 -2.75
N ILE A 6 -27.03 9.60 -3.47
CA ILE A 6 -26.07 8.78 -4.21
C ILE A 6 -26.51 8.75 -5.67
N LEU A 7 -25.62 9.16 -6.57
CA LEU A 7 -25.83 9.12 -8.02
C LEU A 7 -24.93 8.04 -8.62
N THR A 8 -25.51 7.12 -9.39
CA THR A 8 -24.77 6.00 -9.97
C THR A 8 -24.91 5.91 -11.47
N ASP A 9 -23.80 5.62 -12.16
CA ASP A 9 -23.72 5.22 -13.56
C ASP A 9 -22.81 4.01 -13.66
N ILE A 10 -23.35 2.84 -13.28
CA ILE A 10 -22.60 1.57 -13.17
C ILE A 10 -23.27 0.53 -14.07
N GLY A 11 -22.45 -0.18 -14.84
CA GLY A 11 -22.87 -1.30 -15.69
C GLY A 11 -23.20 -0.92 -17.12
N ASP A 12 -23.36 -1.94 -17.96
CA ASP A 12 -23.71 -1.82 -19.37
C ASP A 12 -25.23 -1.66 -19.52
N HIS A 13 -25.67 -0.42 -19.67
CA HIS A 13 -27.08 -0.12 -19.92
C HIS A 13 -27.45 -0.34 -21.40
N GLN A 14 -27.33 -1.58 -21.87
CA GLN A 14 -27.87 -2.00 -23.16
C GLN A 14 -29.37 -2.32 -23.02
N SER A 15 -30.21 -1.30 -22.76
CA SER A 15 -31.64 -1.54 -22.77
C SER A 15 -32.18 -1.38 -24.21
N ILE A 16 -32.65 -2.48 -24.75
CA ILE A 16 -33.36 -2.55 -26.05
C ILE A 16 -34.57 -1.60 -26.07
N GLU A 17 -35.11 -1.24 -24.92
CA GLU A 17 -36.33 -0.46 -24.77
C GLU A 17 -36.21 1.06 -25.10
N ASN A 18 -35.01 1.64 -25.05
CA ASN A 18 -34.85 3.08 -25.18
C ASN A 18 -34.26 3.57 -26.50
N HIS A 19 -33.89 2.72 -27.45
CA HIS A 19 -33.30 3.04 -28.77
C HIS A 19 -32.11 4.04 -28.74
N LEU A 20 -31.56 4.31 -27.55
CA LEU A 20 -30.42 5.20 -27.37
C LEU A 20 -29.11 4.36 -27.43
N SER A 21 -28.10 4.90 -28.09
CA SER A 21 -26.76 4.32 -27.95
C SER A 21 -26.30 4.42 -26.49
N THR A 22 -25.47 3.48 -26.03
CA THR A 22 -24.91 3.46 -24.68
C THR A 22 -24.31 4.83 -24.31
N TYR A 23 -23.62 5.46 -25.24
CA TYR A 23 -23.04 6.79 -25.04
C TYR A 23 -24.10 7.89 -24.79
N SER A 24 -25.17 7.90 -25.58
CA SER A 24 -26.27 8.87 -25.38
C SER A 24 -26.97 8.70 -24.04
N TYR A 25 -27.10 7.47 -23.56
CA TYR A 25 -27.65 7.20 -22.24
C TYR A 25 -26.72 7.74 -21.13
N ARG A 26 -25.40 7.49 -21.23
CA ARG A 26 -24.40 8.04 -20.29
C ARG A 26 -24.45 9.58 -20.28
N LEU A 27 -24.50 10.24 -21.42
CA LEU A 27 -24.62 11.69 -21.47
C LEU A 27 -25.90 12.22 -20.79
N LYS A 28 -27.02 11.49 -20.92
CA LYS A 28 -28.26 11.82 -20.21
C LYS A 28 -28.09 11.70 -18.69
N ASN A 29 -27.38 10.68 -18.22
CA ASN A 29 -27.06 10.53 -16.81
C ASN A 29 -26.12 11.64 -16.32
N MET A 30 -25.08 11.95 -17.08
CA MET A 30 -24.18 13.06 -16.74
C MET A 30 -24.91 14.40 -16.63
N ASN A 31 -25.82 14.70 -17.57
CA ASN A 31 -26.67 15.88 -17.46
C ASN A 31 -27.56 15.86 -16.20
N ARG A 32 -28.03 14.67 -15.77
CA ARG A 32 -28.76 14.52 -14.51
C ARG A 32 -27.85 14.79 -13.32
N PHE A 33 -26.60 14.29 -13.34
CA PHE A 33 -25.63 14.51 -12.30
C PHE A 33 -25.30 15.99 -12.16
N LEU A 34 -25.00 16.69 -13.24
CA LEU A 34 -24.74 18.12 -13.25
C LEU A 34 -25.87 18.98 -12.60
N ARG A 35 -27.10 18.53 -12.75
CA ARG A 35 -28.26 19.24 -12.17
C ARG A 35 -28.50 18.95 -10.70
N LYS A 36 -27.96 17.84 -10.18
CA LYS A 36 -28.26 17.34 -8.84
C LYS A 36 -27.06 17.30 -7.93
N CYS A 37 -25.85 17.39 -8.47
CA CYS A 37 -24.63 17.29 -7.73
C CYS A 37 -24.41 18.51 -6.83
N ASP A 38 -24.14 18.26 -5.58
CA ASP A 38 -23.82 19.24 -4.55
C ASP A 38 -22.76 18.67 -3.59
N GLU A 39 -22.35 19.41 -2.60
CA GLU A 39 -21.34 19.02 -1.59
C GLU A 39 -21.75 17.81 -0.73
N ASP A 40 -23.04 17.50 -0.64
CA ASP A 40 -23.56 16.34 0.09
C ASP A 40 -23.83 15.13 -0.83
N THR A 41 -23.34 15.16 -2.06
CA THR A 41 -23.54 14.11 -3.06
C THR A 41 -22.37 13.15 -3.12
N LEU A 42 -22.64 11.85 -3.17
CA LEU A 42 -21.71 10.83 -3.61
C LEU A 42 -22.07 10.36 -5.02
N PHE A 43 -21.15 10.43 -5.97
CA PHE A 43 -21.34 9.84 -7.29
C PHE A 43 -20.41 8.65 -7.53
N LEU A 44 -20.93 7.63 -8.23
CA LEU A 44 -20.19 6.41 -8.60
C LEU A 44 -20.34 6.21 -10.10
N ILE A 45 -19.24 6.31 -10.86
CA ILE A 45 -19.25 6.22 -12.32
C ILE A 45 -18.28 5.13 -12.76
N ASP A 46 -18.77 4.19 -13.56
CA ASP A 46 -17.97 3.12 -14.10
C ASP A 46 -17.59 3.37 -15.56
N GLU A 47 -16.33 3.07 -15.92
CA GLU A 47 -15.76 3.27 -17.26
C GLU A 47 -15.99 4.67 -17.85
N PHE A 48 -15.72 5.70 -17.06
CA PHE A 48 -15.94 7.09 -17.48
C PHE A 48 -15.07 7.50 -18.67
N GLY A 49 -15.65 8.22 -19.61
CA GLY A 49 -14.97 8.67 -20.83
C GLY A 49 -14.92 7.61 -21.95
N THR A 50 -15.62 6.48 -21.80
CA THR A 50 -15.70 5.43 -22.84
C THR A 50 -16.97 5.53 -23.68
N GLY A 51 -17.02 4.83 -24.81
CA GLY A 51 -18.20 4.71 -25.67
C GLY A 51 -18.33 5.75 -26.77
N SER A 52 -17.35 6.66 -26.92
CA SER A 52 -17.25 7.66 -27.97
C SER A 52 -15.84 7.71 -28.56
N ASP A 53 -15.58 8.68 -29.41
CA ASP A 53 -14.23 9.01 -29.86
C ASP A 53 -13.32 9.28 -28.66
N PRO A 54 -12.14 8.66 -28.56
CA PRO A 54 -11.28 8.76 -27.38
C PRO A 54 -10.81 10.20 -27.08
N GLU A 55 -10.61 11.04 -28.10
CA GLU A 55 -10.15 12.42 -27.94
C GLU A 55 -11.30 13.32 -27.49
N LEU A 56 -12.41 13.29 -28.23
CA LEU A 56 -13.57 14.13 -27.93
C LEU A 56 -14.32 13.70 -26.66
N GLY A 57 -14.49 12.39 -26.49
CA GLY A 57 -15.10 11.83 -25.28
C GLY A 57 -14.23 12.03 -24.05
N GLY A 58 -12.90 11.98 -24.21
CA GLY A 58 -11.94 12.28 -23.16
C GLY A 58 -12.01 13.72 -22.68
N ALA A 59 -11.98 14.69 -23.60
CA ALA A 59 -12.09 16.12 -23.27
C ALA A 59 -13.43 16.47 -22.56
N LEU A 60 -14.53 15.85 -23.02
CA LEU A 60 -15.81 16.03 -22.36
C LEU A 60 -15.82 15.45 -20.93
N ALA A 61 -15.23 14.28 -20.75
CA ALA A 61 -15.12 13.64 -19.44
C ALA A 61 -14.25 14.46 -18.46
N GLU A 62 -13.15 15.06 -18.94
CA GLU A 62 -12.35 16.00 -18.14
C GLU A 62 -13.19 17.17 -17.65
N THR A 63 -13.94 17.82 -18.56
CA THR A 63 -14.81 18.96 -18.21
C THR A 63 -15.91 18.57 -17.20
N PHE A 64 -16.47 17.36 -17.30
CA PHE A 64 -17.41 16.86 -16.31
C PHE A 64 -16.75 16.66 -14.95
N LEU A 65 -15.54 16.06 -14.91
CA LEU A 65 -14.83 15.85 -13.67
C LEU A 65 -14.49 17.16 -12.97
N GLU A 66 -13.99 18.16 -13.71
CA GLU A 66 -13.76 19.51 -13.20
C GLU A 66 -15.04 20.12 -12.60
N THR A 67 -16.17 19.99 -13.30
CA THR A 67 -17.45 20.53 -12.83
C THR A 67 -17.93 19.84 -11.54
N PHE A 68 -17.76 18.51 -11.43
CA PHE A 68 -18.10 17.77 -10.20
C PHE A 68 -17.16 18.13 -9.05
N TYR A 69 -15.89 18.35 -9.34
CA TYR A 69 -14.91 18.81 -8.38
C TYR A 69 -15.26 20.21 -7.83
N ASP A 70 -15.63 21.15 -8.71
CA ASP A 70 -16.02 22.51 -8.34
C ASP A 70 -17.30 22.56 -7.51
N CYS A 71 -18.22 21.60 -7.71
CA CYS A 71 -19.39 21.43 -6.86
C CYS A 71 -19.08 20.92 -5.45
N GLY A 72 -17.85 20.51 -5.17
CA GLY A 72 -17.46 19.94 -3.89
C GLY A 72 -18.00 18.53 -3.63
N ALA A 73 -18.51 17.84 -4.65
CA ALA A 73 -19.08 16.50 -4.52
C ALA A 73 -18.03 15.43 -4.31
N PHE A 74 -18.40 14.37 -3.62
CA PHE A 74 -17.56 13.19 -3.45
C PHE A 74 -17.83 12.19 -4.57
N GLY A 75 -16.78 11.52 -5.07
CA GLY A 75 -16.97 10.57 -6.15
C GLY A 75 -15.92 9.50 -6.25
N VAL A 76 -16.34 8.38 -6.84
CA VAL A 76 -15.44 7.31 -7.28
C VAL A 76 -15.70 7.06 -8.77
N ILE A 77 -14.64 7.13 -9.55
CA ILE A 77 -14.68 6.96 -11.00
C ILE A 77 -13.71 5.84 -11.38
N THR A 78 -14.18 4.85 -12.14
CA THR A 78 -13.26 3.96 -12.86
C THR A 78 -13.07 4.47 -14.29
N THR A 79 -11.85 4.44 -14.79
CA THR A 79 -11.53 4.93 -16.13
C THR A 79 -10.28 4.30 -16.71
N HIS A 80 -10.19 4.27 -18.02
CA HIS A 80 -8.99 3.94 -18.78
C HIS A 80 -8.38 5.16 -19.50
N SER A 81 -8.93 6.36 -19.26
CA SER A 81 -8.45 7.60 -19.89
C SER A 81 -7.22 8.13 -19.19
N ALA A 82 -6.10 8.24 -19.92
CA ALA A 82 -4.88 8.83 -19.40
C ALA A 82 -5.04 10.30 -19.00
N ASN A 83 -5.92 11.03 -19.70
CA ASN A 83 -6.20 12.42 -19.43
C ASN A 83 -6.88 12.61 -18.07
N LEU A 84 -7.90 11.79 -17.75
CA LEU A 84 -8.57 11.85 -16.46
C LEU A 84 -7.61 11.50 -15.30
N MET A 85 -6.68 10.56 -15.53
CA MET A 85 -5.65 10.23 -14.54
C MET A 85 -4.69 11.40 -14.32
N ALA A 86 -4.29 12.10 -15.39
CA ALA A 86 -3.44 13.28 -15.29
C ALA A 86 -4.15 14.43 -14.57
N LEU A 87 -5.41 14.70 -14.93
CA LEU A 87 -6.24 15.70 -14.25
C LEU A 87 -6.41 15.43 -12.76
N ALA A 88 -6.58 14.16 -12.37
CA ALA A 88 -6.67 13.78 -10.96
C ALA A 88 -5.39 14.07 -10.17
N ASP A 89 -4.21 14.02 -10.81
CA ASP A 89 -2.94 14.38 -10.17
C ASP A 89 -2.76 15.91 -10.02
N GLU A 90 -3.48 16.70 -10.82
CA GLU A 90 -3.46 18.17 -10.76
C GLU A 90 -4.43 18.73 -9.72
N LEU A 91 -5.51 17.99 -9.41
CA LEU A 91 -6.54 18.41 -8.47
C LEU A 91 -6.19 18.06 -7.02
N ALA A 92 -6.19 19.06 -6.13
CA ALA A 92 -5.71 18.92 -4.74
C ALA A 92 -6.48 17.89 -3.89
N HIS A 93 -7.76 17.66 -4.18
CA HIS A 93 -8.64 16.74 -3.45
C HIS A 93 -9.06 15.53 -4.29
N ALA A 94 -8.39 15.27 -5.41
CA ALA A 94 -8.53 14.05 -6.17
C ALA A 94 -7.29 13.18 -5.97
N SER A 95 -7.44 11.88 -6.13
CA SER A 95 -6.32 10.93 -6.04
C SER A 95 -6.53 9.78 -6.99
N ASN A 96 -5.49 9.44 -7.72
CA ASN A 96 -5.48 8.22 -8.49
C ASN A 96 -5.41 7.00 -7.56
N ALA A 97 -6.05 5.92 -7.96
CA ALA A 97 -5.98 4.65 -7.29
C ALA A 97 -5.92 3.51 -8.33
N ASN A 98 -5.34 2.40 -7.96
CA ASN A 98 -5.31 1.23 -8.81
C ASN A 98 -5.62 -0.06 -8.03
N MET A 99 -6.19 -1.04 -8.72
CA MET A 99 -6.34 -2.38 -8.20
C MET A 99 -5.05 -3.16 -8.45
N LEU A 100 -4.48 -3.72 -7.38
CA LEU A 100 -3.25 -4.49 -7.49
C LEU A 100 -3.47 -5.81 -8.22
N PHE A 101 -2.48 -6.16 -9.00
CA PHE A 101 -2.44 -7.37 -9.81
C PHE A 101 -1.21 -8.19 -9.46
N ASP A 102 -1.35 -9.52 -9.33
CA ASP A 102 -0.18 -10.37 -9.21
C ASP A 102 0.50 -10.48 -10.59
N SER A 103 1.71 -9.91 -10.68
CA SER A 103 2.48 -9.86 -11.94
C SER A 103 2.92 -11.23 -12.46
N LYS A 104 2.81 -12.31 -11.66
CA LYS A 104 3.16 -13.69 -12.05
C LYS A 104 1.96 -14.44 -12.57
N THR A 105 0.85 -14.39 -11.84
CA THR A 105 -0.38 -15.11 -12.18
C THR A 105 -1.29 -14.30 -13.09
N LEU A 106 -1.09 -12.98 -13.18
CA LEU A 106 -1.97 -12.03 -13.85
C LEU A 106 -3.41 -12.11 -13.31
N GLU A 107 -3.54 -12.29 -12.00
CA GLU A 107 -4.82 -12.34 -11.32
C GLU A 107 -4.99 -11.10 -10.42
N PRO A 108 -6.22 -10.56 -10.31
CA PRO A 108 -6.48 -9.45 -9.41
C PRO A 108 -6.31 -9.90 -7.96
N THR A 109 -5.62 -9.09 -7.17
CA THR A 109 -5.46 -9.35 -5.73
C THR A 109 -6.61 -8.76 -4.91
N PHE A 110 -7.50 -8.00 -5.54
CA PHE A 110 -8.61 -7.26 -4.90
C PHE A 110 -8.15 -6.26 -3.83
N GLN A 111 -6.92 -5.79 -3.93
CA GLN A 111 -6.37 -4.76 -3.06
C GLN A 111 -6.31 -3.45 -3.82
N LEU A 112 -6.83 -2.38 -3.21
CA LEU A 112 -6.79 -1.03 -3.75
C LEU A 112 -5.54 -0.31 -3.23
N GLU A 113 -4.74 0.24 -4.13
CA GLU A 113 -3.60 1.10 -3.82
C GLU A 113 -3.90 2.54 -4.23
N MET A 114 -3.74 3.47 -3.29
CA MET A 114 -3.98 4.91 -3.50
C MET A 114 -2.72 5.64 -3.98
N GLY A 115 -2.92 6.74 -4.67
CA GLY A 115 -1.87 7.69 -5.04
C GLY A 115 -1.13 7.36 -6.34
N GLN A 116 -1.56 6.35 -7.10
CA GLN A 116 -0.98 6.06 -8.42
C GLN A 116 -1.99 5.47 -9.39
N PRO A 117 -1.93 5.85 -10.69
CA PRO A 117 -2.72 5.21 -11.72
C PRO A 117 -2.24 3.78 -11.98
N GLY A 118 -3.17 2.91 -12.38
CA GLY A 118 -2.87 1.53 -12.79
C GLY A 118 -2.19 1.47 -14.16
N SER A 119 -1.38 0.42 -14.37
CA SER A 119 -0.87 0.07 -15.70
C SER A 119 -1.86 -0.84 -16.44
N SER A 120 -1.88 -0.73 -17.76
CA SER A 120 -2.67 -1.62 -18.60
C SER A 120 -1.89 -2.90 -18.90
N PHE A 121 -2.35 -4.03 -18.39
CA PHE A 121 -1.79 -5.37 -18.68
C PHE A 121 -2.43 -6.05 -19.90
N THR A 122 -2.94 -5.26 -20.85
CA THR A 122 -3.71 -5.76 -21.98
C THR A 122 -2.99 -6.86 -22.78
N PHE A 123 -1.69 -6.69 -23.05
CA PHE A 123 -0.92 -7.67 -23.84
C PHE A 123 -0.58 -8.93 -23.03
N GLU A 124 -0.33 -8.79 -21.76
CA GLU A 124 -0.03 -9.87 -20.83
C GLU A 124 -1.29 -10.73 -20.60
N VAL A 125 -2.43 -10.10 -20.42
CA VAL A 125 -3.74 -10.78 -20.30
C VAL A 125 -4.11 -11.46 -21.61
N ALA A 126 -3.88 -10.83 -22.77
CA ALA A 126 -4.10 -11.47 -24.07
C ALA A 126 -3.24 -12.72 -24.24
N GLN A 127 -1.98 -12.67 -23.82
CA GLN A 127 -1.07 -13.83 -23.85
C GLN A 127 -1.56 -14.95 -22.93
N LYS A 128 -2.00 -14.63 -21.72
CA LYS A 128 -2.59 -15.62 -20.78
C LYS A 128 -3.82 -16.30 -21.35
N ASN A 129 -4.64 -15.58 -22.09
CA ASN A 129 -5.84 -16.09 -22.77
C ASN A 129 -5.54 -16.83 -24.09
N GLY A 130 -4.28 -17.15 -24.37
CA GLY A 130 -3.89 -17.97 -25.50
C GLY A 130 -3.78 -17.25 -26.84
N ILE A 131 -3.80 -15.91 -26.87
CA ILE A 131 -3.56 -15.14 -28.10
C ILE A 131 -2.11 -15.37 -28.55
N PRO A 132 -1.86 -15.76 -29.82
CA PRO A 132 -0.53 -16.04 -30.31
C PRO A 132 0.42 -14.84 -30.17
N TYR A 133 1.63 -15.10 -29.65
CA TYR A 133 2.65 -14.08 -29.44
C TYR A 133 2.99 -13.28 -30.70
N SER A 134 2.95 -13.90 -31.86
CA SER A 134 3.16 -13.23 -33.16
C SER A 134 2.12 -12.12 -33.42
N LEU A 135 0.88 -12.34 -33.02
CA LEU A 135 -0.21 -11.37 -33.14
C LEU A 135 -0.05 -10.24 -32.15
N ILE A 136 0.30 -10.56 -30.91
CA ILE A 136 0.58 -9.58 -29.85
C ILE A 136 1.74 -8.67 -30.27
N ASN A 137 2.81 -9.23 -30.82
CA ASN A 137 3.94 -8.43 -31.31
C ASN A 137 3.58 -7.51 -32.48
N LYS A 138 2.71 -7.96 -33.39
CA LYS A 138 2.18 -7.09 -34.43
C LYS A 138 1.34 -5.93 -33.86
N ALA A 139 0.53 -6.20 -32.85
CA ALA A 139 -0.26 -5.18 -32.16
C ALA A 139 0.63 -4.19 -31.41
N ARG A 140 1.64 -4.67 -30.67
CA ARG A 140 2.63 -3.81 -29.98
C ARG A 140 3.34 -2.84 -30.93
N LYS A 141 3.67 -3.27 -32.14
CA LYS A 141 4.28 -2.41 -33.16
C LYS A 141 3.38 -1.29 -33.68
N LYS A 142 2.05 -1.45 -33.57
CA LYS A 142 1.06 -0.46 -34.00
C LYS A 142 0.80 0.60 -32.92
N VAL A 143 1.07 0.30 -31.66
CA VAL A 143 0.88 1.25 -30.57
C VAL A 143 1.97 2.29 -30.61
N ALA A 144 1.63 3.56 -30.43
CA ALA A 144 2.59 4.65 -30.39
C ALA A 144 3.67 4.38 -29.33
N ARG A 145 4.95 4.56 -29.70
CA ARG A 145 6.10 4.25 -28.83
C ARG A 145 6.06 4.95 -27.47
N GLY A 146 5.43 6.12 -27.39
CA GLY A 146 5.26 6.87 -26.14
C GLY A 146 4.33 6.16 -25.13
N LYS A 147 3.18 5.67 -25.59
CA LYS A 147 2.22 4.97 -24.73
C LYS A 147 2.78 3.66 -24.17
N ILE A 148 3.51 2.89 -25.00
CA ILE A 148 4.16 1.65 -24.54
C ILE A 148 5.22 1.94 -23.46
N ARG A 149 6.02 3.01 -23.62
CA ARG A 149 7.03 3.39 -22.62
C ARG A 149 6.40 3.80 -21.30
N PHE A 150 5.32 4.56 -21.35
CA PHE A 150 4.57 4.98 -20.16
C PHE A 150 4.04 3.78 -19.40
N ASP A 151 3.28 2.90 -20.07
CA ASP A 151 2.72 1.68 -19.45
C ASP A 151 3.80 0.77 -18.85
N GLN A 152 4.94 0.58 -19.58
CA GLN A 152 6.07 -0.21 -19.07
C GLN A 152 6.73 0.42 -17.85
N THR A 153 6.82 1.75 -17.79
CA THR A 153 7.40 2.47 -16.66
C THR A 153 6.51 2.32 -15.43
N ILE A 154 5.20 2.53 -15.58
CA ILE A 154 4.23 2.33 -14.50
C ILE A 154 4.24 0.88 -14.01
N ALA A 155 4.20 -0.12 -14.90
CA ALA A 155 4.28 -1.53 -14.53
C ALA A 155 5.58 -1.88 -13.76
N LYS A 156 6.71 -1.28 -14.16
CA LYS A 156 7.99 -1.45 -13.48
C LYS A 156 7.98 -0.83 -12.08
N LEU A 157 7.46 0.38 -11.95
CA LEU A 157 7.32 1.07 -10.67
C LEU A 157 6.42 0.29 -9.70
N GLN A 158 5.27 -0.21 -10.17
CA GLN A 158 4.38 -1.05 -9.37
C GLN A 158 5.07 -2.32 -8.88
N LYS A 159 5.84 -2.99 -9.75
CA LYS A 159 6.62 -4.18 -9.37
C LYS A 159 7.70 -3.88 -8.33
N GLU A 160 8.39 -2.75 -8.45
CA GLU A 160 9.41 -2.33 -7.49
C GLU A 160 8.78 -1.96 -6.15
N ARG A 161 7.67 -1.23 -6.14
CA ARG A 161 6.90 -0.92 -4.90
C ARG A 161 6.42 -2.17 -4.20
N SER A 162 5.84 -3.10 -4.92
CA SER A 162 5.40 -4.39 -4.35
C SER A 162 6.56 -5.18 -3.72
N LYS A 163 7.77 -5.09 -4.29
CA LYS A 163 8.97 -5.65 -3.67
C LYS A 163 9.39 -4.89 -2.41
N MET A 164 9.36 -3.55 -2.46
CA MET A 164 9.68 -2.71 -1.31
C MET A 164 8.75 -2.98 -0.13
N ALA A 165 7.44 -3.02 -0.35
CA ALA A 165 6.46 -3.34 0.69
C ALA A 165 6.75 -4.70 1.35
N ARG A 166 7.01 -5.75 0.55
CA ARG A 166 7.37 -7.08 1.10
C ARG A 166 8.70 -7.07 1.88
N THR A 167 9.64 -6.21 1.49
CA THR A 167 10.92 -6.08 2.19
C THR A 167 10.73 -5.32 3.51
N GLU A 168 9.89 -4.32 3.52
CA GLU A 168 9.51 -3.53 4.69
C GLU A 168 8.81 -4.41 5.74
N ASP A 169 7.83 -5.23 5.32
CA ASP A 169 7.16 -6.20 6.19
C ASP A 169 8.18 -7.17 6.84
N ARG A 170 9.13 -7.69 6.05
CA ARG A 170 10.18 -8.57 6.57
C ARG A 170 11.11 -7.87 7.55
N LEU A 171 11.53 -6.65 7.25
CA LEU A 171 12.35 -5.85 8.16
C LEU A 171 11.64 -5.59 9.48
N GLN A 172 10.36 -5.29 9.44
CA GLN A 172 9.55 -5.05 10.63
C GLN A 172 9.41 -6.32 11.49
N GLU A 173 9.27 -7.50 10.84
CA GLU A 173 9.29 -8.79 11.55
C GLU A 173 10.65 -9.09 12.17
N GLU A 174 11.75 -8.86 11.45
CA GLU A 174 13.12 -9.08 11.94
C GLU A 174 13.44 -8.10 13.08
N GLU A 175 13.06 -6.84 12.97
CA GLU A 175 13.22 -5.84 14.04
C GLU A 175 12.44 -6.25 15.30
N SER A 176 11.21 -6.71 15.14
CA SER A 176 10.40 -7.21 16.26
C SER A 176 11.04 -8.42 16.94
N ARG A 177 11.65 -9.34 16.18
CA ARG A 177 12.37 -10.49 16.72
C ARG A 177 13.64 -10.06 17.44
N ALA A 178 14.45 -9.20 16.83
CA ALA A 178 15.69 -8.68 17.41
C ALA A 178 15.41 -7.93 18.73
N ARG A 179 14.34 -7.15 18.78
CA ARG A 179 13.92 -6.45 20.01
C ARG A 179 13.57 -7.42 21.14
N LYS A 180 12.84 -8.49 20.83
CA LYS A 180 12.51 -9.54 21.83
C LYS A 180 13.74 -10.31 22.31
N GLU A 181 14.72 -10.55 21.43
CA GLU A 181 15.99 -11.18 21.81
C GLU A 181 16.85 -10.26 22.67
N ALA A 182 16.94 -8.98 22.31
CA ALA A 182 17.65 -7.98 23.10
C ALA A 182 17.08 -7.87 24.53
N GLU A 183 15.75 -7.83 24.68
CA GLU A 183 15.08 -7.81 25.97
C GLU A 183 15.38 -9.06 26.82
N LYS A 184 15.41 -10.26 26.19
CA LYS A 184 15.80 -11.49 26.87
C LYS A 184 17.25 -11.47 27.32
N LEU A 185 18.15 -10.94 26.50
CA LEU A 185 19.57 -10.82 26.84
C LEU A 185 19.79 -9.82 27.97
N GLU A 186 19.04 -8.73 28.00
CA GLU A 186 19.08 -7.75 29.08
C GLU A 186 18.68 -8.37 30.42
N ILE A 187 17.54 -9.08 30.46
CA ILE A 187 17.08 -9.80 31.65
C ILE A 187 18.10 -10.87 32.11
N LEU A 188 18.74 -11.57 31.16
CA LEU A 188 19.78 -12.56 31.46
C LEU A 188 21.02 -11.89 32.04
N ASN A 189 21.44 -10.77 31.45
CA ASN A 189 22.58 -10.01 31.96
C ASN A 189 22.33 -9.48 33.37
N GLU A 190 21.16 -8.95 33.67
CA GLU A 190 20.79 -8.51 35.01
C GLU A 190 20.88 -9.67 36.02
N LYS A 191 20.39 -10.87 35.65
CA LYS A 191 20.50 -12.08 36.49
C LYS A 191 21.96 -12.51 36.72
N ILE A 192 22.80 -12.42 35.69
CA ILE A 192 24.22 -12.73 35.79
C ILE A 192 24.92 -11.72 36.71
N GLN A 193 24.67 -10.44 36.52
CA GLN A 193 25.23 -9.36 37.35
C GLN A 193 24.82 -9.52 38.82
N SER A 194 23.53 -9.79 39.09
CA SER A 194 23.05 -10.07 40.45
C SER A 194 23.72 -11.27 41.09
N LYS A 195 23.90 -12.37 40.35
CA LYS A 195 24.64 -13.54 40.86
C LYS A 195 26.13 -13.23 41.09
N LEU A 196 26.75 -12.47 40.21
CA LEU A 196 28.17 -12.12 40.34
C LEU A 196 28.37 -11.24 41.57
N SER A 197 27.50 -10.28 41.83
CA SER A 197 27.50 -9.46 43.03
C SER A 197 27.37 -10.31 44.30
N SER A 198 26.44 -11.26 44.35
CA SER A 198 26.27 -12.13 45.51
C SER A 198 27.47 -13.08 45.74
N TYR A 199 28.12 -13.57 44.66
CA TYR A 199 29.37 -14.34 44.78
C TYR A 199 30.53 -13.49 45.29
N GLN A 200 30.58 -12.23 44.88
CA GLN A 200 31.61 -11.28 45.32
C GLN A 200 31.45 -10.96 46.80
N GLU A 201 30.24 -10.73 47.27
CA GLU A 201 29.95 -10.57 48.70
C GLU A 201 30.30 -11.78 49.53
N LEU A 202 30.00 -12.99 49.04
CA LEU A 202 30.36 -14.26 49.71
C LEU A 202 31.88 -14.45 49.75
N TYR A 203 32.59 -14.13 48.65
CA TYR A 203 34.04 -14.19 48.60
C TYR A 203 34.66 -13.22 49.60
N ASP A 204 34.21 -11.98 49.66
CA ASP A 204 34.69 -10.96 50.60
C ASP A 204 34.40 -11.36 52.06
N TYR A 205 33.22 -11.95 52.31
CA TYR A 205 32.89 -12.52 53.63
C TYR A 205 33.89 -13.63 54.02
N ASN A 206 34.11 -14.59 53.12
CA ASN A 206 35.05 -15.70 53.36
C ASN A 206 36.49 -15.20 53.62
N GLN A 207 36.96 -14.21 52.86
CA GLN A 207 38.26 -13.58 53.08
C GLN A 207 38.36 -12.92 54.46
N ARG A 208 37.33 -12.23 54.92
CA ARG A 208 37.27 -11.65 56.26
C ARG A 208 37.28 -12.72 57.35
N MET A 209 36.60 -13.84 57.17
CA MET A 209 36.59 -14.97 58.09
C MET A 209 37.95 -15.65 58.20
N ILE A 210 38.63 -15.85 57.05
CA ILE A 210 40.02 -16.39 57.04
C ILE A 210 40.95 -15.46 57.78
N HIS A 211 40.83 -14.15 57.52
CA HIS A 211 41.70 -13.17 58.22
C HIS A 211 41.41 -13.11 59.73
N LEU A 212 40.13 -13.22 60.12
CA LEU A 212 39.74 -13.31 61.52
C LEU A 212 40.29 -14.57 62.18
N GLY A 213 40.18 -15.75 61.53
CA GLY A 213 40.77 -17.01 62.00
C GLY A 213 42.26 -16.90 62.24
N ALA A 214 43.02 -16.35 61.30
CA ALA A 214 44.46 -16.12 61.44
C ALA A 214 44.85 -15.19 62.60
N ARG A 215 43.98 -14.20 62.90
CA ARG A 215 44.12 -13.31 64.04
C ARG A 215 43.86 -14.02 65.36
N VAL A 216 42.87 -14.90 65.43
CA VAL A 216 42.54 -15.69 66.59
C VAL A 216 43.70 -16.69 66.88
N ASP A 217 44.23 -17.40 65.85
CA ASP A 217 45.34 -18.28 65.95
C ASP A 217 46.56 -17.60 66.52
N LYS A 218 46.90 -16.42 65.97
CA LYS A 218 48.06 -15.61 66.53
C LYS A 218 47.83 -15.19 67.99
N ALA A 219 46.60 -14.83 68.35
CA ALA A 219 46.28 -14.47 69.73
C ALA A 219 46.37 -15.70 70.67
N ALA A 220 45.91 -16.87 70.25
CA ALA A 220 46.03 -18.14 70.96
C ALA A 220 47.48 -18.55 71.15
N GLU A 221 48.30 -18.51 70.07
CA GLU A 221 49.76 -18.77 70.18
C GLU A 221 50.44 -17.84 71.19
N LYS A 222 50.07 -16.56 71.17
CA LYS A 222 50.68 -15.62 72.16
C LYS A 222 50.29 -15.94 73.58
N TYR A 223 49.01 -16.33 73.78
CA TYR A 223 48.54 -16.72 75.11
C TYR A 223 49.22 -17.98 75.66
N TYR A 224 49.43 -19.01 74.83
CA TYR A 224 50.04 -20.26 75.22
C TYR A 224 51.59 -20.19 75.34
N LYS A 225 52.22 -19.20 74.68
CA LYS A 225 53.68 -18.96 74.86
C LYS A 225 54.04 -18.13 76.07
N THR A 226 53.04 -17.50 76.73
CA THR A 226 53.25 -16.65 77.94
C THR A 226 52.89 -17.38 79.22
N LYS A 227 52.50 -18.63 79.16
CA LYS A 227 52.42 -19.60 80.27
C LYS A 227 53.58 -20.53 80.24
#